data_6c8db91d802d58b53b3f1932fd497db3
#
_entry.id   6c8db91d802d58b53b3f1932fd497db3
#
_cell.length_a   1.000
_cell.length_b   1.000
_cell.length_c   1.000
_cell.angle_alpha   90.00
_cell.angle_beta   90.00
_cell.angle_gamma   90.00
#
_symmetry.space_group_name_H-M   'P 1'
#
loop_
_entity.id
_entity.type
_entity.pdbx_description
1 polymer ?
#
loop_
_entity_poly.entity_id
_entity_poly.type
_entity_poly.pdbx_seq_one_letter_code
_entity_poly.pdbx_strand_id
1 'polypeptide(L)'
;MIKIGIIGLGNVGLSVHLPILLARSDLIISWVCDPNNKVKKICDKKGMPFFNKLNDALKYDHPEIVLITTPYYSRKEVFENLGNKISGIYCEKPFALTLKEHLNYAKNFKNYAFTIGYQRRSLGIVQTAKKILSKNLFGDLNDLIIEFGDVHYNYDNFRSDKSKAGGGIFFETGSHWIDAAIYILNAKKI
;
A
#
# COMPACT_ATOMS: atom_id res chain seq x y z
N MET A 1 7.16 -20.25 -9.14
CA MET A 1 7.13 -19.33 -7.98
C MET A 1 7.13 -17.91 -8.52
N ILE A 2 6.24 -17.07 -8.02
CA ILE A 2 6.12 -15.67 -8.43
C ILE A 2 7.23 -14.86 -7.75
N LYS A 3 7.98 -14.10 -8.52
CA LYS A 3 9.04 -13.23 -8.02
C LYS A 3 8.47 -11.89 -7.54
N ILE A 4 8.84 -11.46 -6.33
CA ILE A 4 8.41 -10.20 -5.73
C ILE A 4 9.62 -9.33 -5.39
N GLY A 5 9.61 -8.08 -5.85
CA GLY A 5 10.51 -7.03 -5.38
C GLY A 5 9.84 -6.20 -4.29
N ILE A 6 10.55 -5.88 -3.23
CA ILE A 6 10.04 -5.04 -2.14
C ILE A 6 10.73 -3.68 -2.19
N ILE A 7 9.94 -2.61 -2.31
CA ILE A 7 10.42 -1.22 -2.31
C ILE A 7 9.97 -0.53 -1.03
N GLY A 8 10.94 -0.28 -0.15
CA GLY A 8 10.73 0.16 1.23
C GLY A 8 10.46 -1.02 2.17
N LEU A 9 11.25 -1.17 3.22
CA LEU A 9 11.03 -2.19 4.26
C LEU A 9 11.04 -1.53 5.65
N GLY A 10 10.18 -0.49 5.78
CA GLY A 10 9.89 0.17 7.04
C GLY A 10 8.95 -0.66 7.94
N ASN A 11 8.34 -0.02 8.96
CA ASN A 11 7.52 -0.73 9.94
C ASN A 11 6.45 -1.63 9.32
N VAL A 12 5.63 -1.12 8.40
CA VAL A 12 4.55 -1.90 7.77
C VAL A 12 5.13 -3.03 6.91
N GLY A 13 6.18 -2.75 6.14
CA GLY A 13 6.88 -3.76 5.36
C GLY A 13 7.42 -4.89 6.23
N LEU A 14 8.07 -4.55 7.35
CA LEU A 14 8.69 -5.52 8.27
C LEU A 14 7.68 -6.30 9.11
N SER A 15 6.69 -5.61 9.68
CA SER A 15 5.78 -6.20 10.67
C SER A 15 4.55 -6.87 10.07
N VAL A 16 4.15 -6.46 8.87
CA VAL A 16 2.93 -6.97 8.21
C VAL A 16 3.27 -7.77 6.96
N HIS A 17 3.90 -7.13 5.97
CA HIS A 17 4.08 -7.77 4.66
C HIS A 17 5.13 -8.86 4.64
N LEU A 18 6.31 -8.60 5.18
CA LEU A 18 7.41 -9.56 5.12
C LEU A 18 7.09 -10.91 5.75
N PRO A 19 6.47 -11.02 6.94
CA PRO A 19 6.10 -12.31 7.53
C PRO A 19 5.12 -13.09 6.63
N ILE A 20 4.15 -12.41 6.03
CA ILE A 20 3.17 -13.02 5.13
C ILE A 20 3.84 -13.56 3.87
N LEU A 21 4.74 -12.77 3.25
CA LEU A 21 5.46 -13.19 2.05
C LEU A 21 6.36 -14.38 2.33
N LEU A 22 7.07 -14.39 3.45
CA LEU A 22 7.96 -15.50 3.84
C LEU A 22 7.21 -16.79 4.20
N ALA A 23 5.94 -16.70 4.61
CA ALA A 23 5.11 -17.86 4.91
C ALA A 23 4.53 -18.54 3.65
N ARG A 24 4.68 -17.94 2.47
CA ARG A 24 4.13 -18.45 1.21
C ARG A 24 5.18 -19.23 0.42
N SER A 25 4.88 -20.48 0.11
CA SER A 25 5.75 -21.35 -0.69
C SER A 25 5.71 -21.11 -2.20
N ASP A 26 4.70 -20.39 -2.69
CA ASP A 26 4.52 -20.05 -4.10
C ASP A 26 5.18 -18.73 -4.50
N LEU A 27 5.77 -18.01 -3.53
CA LEU A 27 6.44 -16.73 -3.73
C LEU A 27 7.94 -16.81 -3.45
N ILE A 28 8.71 -15.94 -4.11
CA ILE A 28 10.13 -15.73 -3.81
C ILE A 28 10.41 -14.22 -3.77
N ILE A 29 11.10 -13.76 -2.73
CA ILE A 29 11.57 -12.39 -2.66
C ILE A 29 12.82 -12.27 -3.50
N SER A 30 12.69 -11.61 -4.64
CA SER A 30 13.78 -11.39 -5.60
C SER A 30 14.82 -10.43 -5.04
N TRP A 31 14.35 -9.35 -4.45
CA TRP A 31 15.17 -8.34 -3.78
C TRP A 31 14.36 -7.42 -2.87
N VAL A 32 15.08 -6.73 -2.00
CA VAL A 32 14.58 -5.64 -1.16
C VAL A 32 15.36 -4.38 -1.50
N CYS A 33 14.66 -3.27 -1.77
CA CYS A 33 15.26 -1.96 -1.97
C CYS A 33 14.83 -1.00 -0.87
N ASP A 34 15.78 -0.49 -0.10
CA ASP A 34 15.53 0.50 0.97
C ASP A 34 16.77 1.40 1.16
N PRO A 35 16.63 2.73 1.28
CA PRO A 35 17.77 3.62 1.51
C PRO A 35 18.41 3.43 2.89
N ASN A 36 17.71 2.80 3.84
CA ASN A 36 18.18 2.60 5.21
C ASN A 36 19.04 1.33 5.34
N ASN A 37 20.34 1.50 5.54
CA ASN A 37 21.28 0.39 5.73
C ASN A 37 21.00 -0.52 6.93
N LYS A 38 20.19 -0.10 7.92
CA LYS A 38 19.75 -0.98 9.01
C LYS A 38 18.90 -2.15 8.49
N VAL A 39 18.18 -1.95 7.39
CA VAL A 39 17.37 -2.98 6.72
C VAL A 39 18.25 -4.06 6.11
N LYS A 40 19.45 -3.72 5.64
CA LYS A 40 20.42 -4.68 5.08
C LYS A 40 20.71 -5.84 6.04
N LYS A 41 20.92 -5.55 7.33
CA LYS A 41 21.19 -6.59 8.34
C LYS A 41 20.03 -7.60 8.49
N ILE A 42 18.81 -7.16 8.26
CA ILE A 42 17.61 -8.01 8.30
C ILE A 42 17.57 -8.87 7.03
N CYS A 43 17.86 -8.29 5.89
CA CYS A 43 17.91 -8.98 4.61
C CYS A 43 19.01 -10.05 4.60
N ASP A 44 20.22 -9.72 5.06
CA ASP A 44 21.35 -10.64 5.14
C ASP A 44 21.03 -11.88 6.01
N LYS A 45 20.37 -11.67 7.17
CA LYS A 45 19.94 -12.77 8.07
C LYS A 45 18.91 -13.70 7.43
N LYS A 46 18.16 -13.22 6.44
CA LYS A 46 17.09 -13.97 5.76
C LYS A 46 17.46 -14.42 4.34
N GLY A 47 18.71 -14.18 3.94
CA GLY A 47 19.20 -14.53 2.60
C GLY A 47 18.54 -13.75 1.46
N MET A 48 18.01 -12.54 1.74
CA MET A 48 17.35 -11.72 0.72
C MET A 48 18.34 -10.74 0.10
N PRO A 49 18.46 -10.64 -1.24
CA PRO A 49 19.27 -9.62 -1.90
C PRO A 49 18.78 -8.21 -1.50
N PHE A 50 19.74 -7.33 -1.18
CA PHE A 50 19.45 -5.98 -0.69
C PHE A 50 20.15 -4.92 -1.54
N PHE A 51 19.41 -3.84 -1.84
CA PHE A 51 19.89 -2.68 -2.61
C PHE A 51 19.45 -1.37 -1.97
N ASN A 52 20.33 -0.37 -2.00
CA ASN A 52 19.96 0.99 -1.55
C ASN A 52 19.28 1.82 -2.65
N LYS A 53 19.46 1.44 -3.91
CA LYS A 53 18.90 2.16 -5.06
C LYS A 53 18.04 1.24 -5.92
N LEU A 54 16.88 1.72 -6.33
CA LEU A 54 15.94 0.94 -7.12
C LEU A 54 16.52 0.51 -8.47
N ASN A 55 17.27 1.37 -9.13
CA ASN A 55 17.90 1.05 -10.41
C ASN A 55 18.88 -0.12 -10.31
N ASP A 56 19.58 -0.28 -9.19
CA ASP A 56 20.52 -1.40 -9.00
C ASP A 56 19.74 -2.71 -8.73
N ALA A 57 18.65 -2.63 -7.97
CA ALA A 57 17.75 -3.77 -7.75
C ALA A 57 17.12 -4.25 -9.06
N LEU A 58 16.65 -3.33 -9.90
CA LEU A 58 16.05 -3.65 -11.21
C LEU A 58 17.07 -4.18 -12.23
N LYS A 59 18.36 -3.82 -12.10
CA LYS A 59 19.43 -4.43 -12.92
C LYS A 59 19.77 -5.84 -12.47
N TYR A 60 19.63 -6.13 -11.17
CA TYR A 60 19.91 -7.45 -10.60
C TYR A 60 18.88 -8.49 -11.03
N ASP A 61 17.58 -8.19 -10.88
CA ASP A 61 16.51 -9.06 -11.34
C ASP A 61 15.23 -8.26 -11.59
N HIS A 62 14.39 -8.75 -12.51
CA HIS A 62 13.09 -8.18 -12.83
C HIS A 62 11.99 -9.05 -12.20
N PRO A 63 11.40 -8.61 -11.06
CA PRO A 63 10.32 -9.34 -10.43
C PRO A 63 9.02 -9.19 -11.24
N GLU A 64 8.12 -10.16 -11.12
CA GLU A 64 6.79 -10.11 -11.74
C GLU A 64 5.89 -9.09 -11.01
N ILE A 65 6.04 -9.01 -9.68
CA ILE A 65 5.26 -8.10 -8.84
C ILE A 65 6.19 -7.25 -7.99
N VAL A 66 5.85 -5.99 -7.81
CA VAL A 66 6.49 -5.13 -6.82
C VAL A 66 5.52 -4.75 -5.71
N LEU A 67 6.02 -4.85 -4.48
CA LEU A 67 5.38 -4.38 -3.27
C LEU A 67 5.99 -3.03 -2.88
N ILE A 68 5.19 -1.95 -2.90
CA ILE A 68 5.63 -0.59 -2.56
C ILE A 68 5.10 -0.23 -1.18
N THR A 69 5.97 -0.19 -0.17
CA THR A 69 5.65 0.20 1.21
C THR A 69 6.40 1.44 1.68
N THR A 70 6.94 2.20 0.72
CA THR A 70 7.57 3.49 0.98
C THR A 70 6.54 4.53 1.44
N PRO A 71 6.96 5.55 2.19
CA PRO A 71 6.12 6.72 2.44
C PRO A 71 5.64 7.36 1.13
N TYR A 72 4.42 7.89 1.13
CA TYR A 72 3.79 8.43 -0.08
C TYR A 72 4.56 9.61 -0.70
N TYR A 73 5.26 10.43 0.09
CA TYR A 73 6.05 11.55 -0.42
C TYR A 73 7.27 11.11 -1.27
N SER A 74 7.73 9.87 -1.13
CA SER A 74 8.86 9.32 -1.91
C SER A 74 8.41 8.48 -3.12
N ARG A 75 7.11 8.26 -3.32
CA ARG A 75 6.60 7.36 -4.37
C ARG A 75 6.74 7.89 -5.78
N LYS A 76 6.81 9.22 -5.95
CA LYS A 76 7.02 9.81 -7.25
C LYS A 76 8.27 9.25 -7.92
N GLU A 77 9.40 9.30 -7.22
CA GLU A 77 10.66 8.75 -7.72
C GLU A 77 10.57 7.24 -8.00
N VAL A 78 9.87 6.49 -7.14
CA VAL A 78 9.66 5.05 -7.34
C VAL A 78 8.91 4.81 -8.65
N PHE A 79 7.77 5.46 -8.87
CA PHE A 79 6.95 5.25 -10.06
C PHE A 79 7.63 5.73 -11.35
N GLU A 80 8.45 6.78 -11.29
CA GLU A 80 9.22 7.27 -12.43
C GLU A 80 10.33 6.29 -12.86
N ASN A 81 10.87 5.52 -11.91
CA ASN A 81 11.98 4.59 -12.17
C ASN A 81 11.58 3.12 -12.31
N LEU A 82 10.31 2.78 -12.03
CA LEU A 82 9.88 1.38 -11.98
C LEU A 82 9.93 0.66 -13.33
N GLY A 83 9.81 1.41 -14.44
CA GLY A 83 9.84 0.85 -15.78
C GLY A 83 8.62 -0.01 -16.12
N ASN A 84 8.71 -0.76 -17.23
CA ASN A 84 7.58 -1.51 -17.81
C ASN A 84 7.76 -3.03 -17.80
N LYS A 85 8.73 -3.56 -17.05
CA LYS A 85 9.06 -4.99 -17.02
C LYS A 85 8.38 -5.77 -15.88
N ILE A 86 7.41 -5.16 -15.21
CA ILE A 86 6.63 -5.80 -14.12
C ILE A 86 5.22 -6.11 -14.60
N SER A 87 4.58 -7.09 -14.00
CA SER A 87 3.19 -7.48 -14.32
C SER A 87 2.19 -6.95 -13.31
N GLY A 88 2.62 -6.72 -12.07
CA GLY A 88 1.74 -6.28 -10.99
C GLY A 88 2.40 -5.36 -9.98
N ILE A 89 1.57 -4.52 -9.38
CA ILE A 89 1.96 -3.57 -8.32
C ILE A 89 0.99 -3.69 -7.16
N TYR A 90 1.52 -3.94 -5.98
CA TYR A 90 0.82 -3.66 -4.74
C TYR A 90 1.44 -2.42 -4.11
N CYS A 91 0.66 -1.39 -3.85
CA CYS A 91 1.12 -0.16 -3.23
C CYS A 91 0.37 0.13 -1.94
N GLU A 92 1.09 0.44 -0.86
CA GLU A 92 0.48 0.87 0.39
C GLU A 92 -0.29 2.19 0.24
N LYS A 93 -1.33 2.32 1.06
CA LYS A 93 -2.10 3.56 1.16
C LYS A 93 -1.36 4.64 1.98
N PRO A 94 -1.75 5.90 1.88
CA PRO A 94 -2.46 6.50 0.75
C PRO A 94 -1.60 6.43 -0.51
N PHE A 95 -2.26 6.31 -1.66
CA PHE A 95 -1.57 6.00 -2.92
C PHE A 95 -0.65 7.13 -3.42
N ALA A 96 -1.14 8.36 -3.34
CA ALA A 96 -0.44 9.57 -3.79
C ALA A 96 -0.77 10.74 -2.87
N LEU A 97 0.03 11.81 -2.89
CA LEU A 97 -0.21 13.03 -2.14
C LEU A 97 -1.33 13.89 -2.72
N THR A 98 -1.47 13.88 -4.03
CA THR A 98 -2.41 14.73 -4.76
C THR A 98 -3.25 13.92 -5.74
N LEU A 99 -4.43 14.43 -6.09
CA LEU A 99 -5.26 13.85 -7.15
C LEU A 99 -4.52 13.82 -8.49
N LYS A 100 -3.74 14.85 -8.80
CA LYS A 100 -2.95 14.93 -10.04
C LYS A 100 -1.94 13.77 -10.13
N GLU A 101 -1.21 13.51 -9.06
CA GLU A 101 -0.28 12.35 -8.99
C GLU A 101 -1.02 11.04 -9.11
N HIS A 102 -2.14 10.89 -8.37
CA HIS A 102 -2.97 9.69 -8.43
C HIS A 102 -3.42 9.38 -9.86
N LEU A 103 -3.98 10.36 -10.55
CA LEU A 103 -4.45 10.20 -11.94
C LEU A 103 -3.31 9.89 -12.90
N ASN A 104 -2.14 10.51 -12.70
CA ASN A 104 -0.95 10.24 -13.51
C ASN A 104 -0.47 8.78 -13.33
N TYR A 105 -0.36 8.31 -12.10
CA TYR A 105 0.04 6.93 -11.82
C TYR A 105 -1.00 5.93 -12.35
N ALA A 106 -2.29 6.17 -12.12
CA ALA A 106 -3.36 5.33 -12.62
C ALA A 106 -3.34 5.21 -14.15
N LYS A 107 -3.05 6.31 -14.87
CA LYS A 107 -2.91 6.33 -16.32
C LYS A 107 -1.68 5.53 -16.78
N ASN A 108 -0.53 5.75 -16.15
CA ASN A 108 0.73 5.12 -16.55
C ASN A 108 0.74 3.61 -16.30
N PHE A 109 0.05 3.16 -15.25
CA PHE A 109 0.01 1.75 -14.85
C PHE A 109 -1.34 1.06 -15.15
N LYS A 110 -2.18 1.61 -16.04
CA LYS A 110 -3.50 1.07 -16.37
C LYS A 110 -3.50 -0.36 -16.93
N ASN A 111 -2.39 -0.79 -17.52
CA ASN A 111 -2.24 -2.12 -18.12
C ASN A 111 -1.62 -3.15 -17.15
N TYR A 112 -1.36 -2.77 -15.91
CA TYR A 112 -0.79 -3.63 -14.89
C TYR A 112 -1.87 -4.13 -13.94
N ALA A 113 -1.68 -5.30 -13.35
CA ALA A 113 -2.45 -5.71 -12.18
C ALA A 113 -2.08 -4.78 -11.02
N PHE A 114 -2.98 -3.88 -10.64
CA PHE A 114 -2.70 -2.84 -9.66
C PHE A 114 -3.63 -2.94 -8.44
N THR A 115 -3.05 -2.98 -7.25
CA THR A 115 -3.79 -3.01 -5.99
C THR A 115 -3.25 -1.98 -5.01
N ILE A 116 -4.13 -1.23 -4.36
CA ILE A 116 -3.81 -0.32 -3.27
C ILE A 116 -4.19 -0.98 -1.94
N GLY A 117 -3.35 -0.81 -0.91
CA GLY A 117 -3.48 -1.42 0.41
C GLY A 117 -4.66 -0.95 1.25
N TYR A 118 -5.87 -0.90 0.69
CA TYR A 118 -7.10 -0.63 1.42
C TYR A 118 -7.68 -1.91 2.04
N GLN A 119 -6.90 -2.52 2.96
CA GLN A 119 -7.21 -3.81 3.57
C GLN A 119 -8.52 -3.84 4.37
N ARG A 120 -9.09 -2.69 4.76
CA ARG A 120 -10.39 -2.64 5.47
C ARG A 120 -11.53 -3.19 4.65
N ARG A 121 -11.43 -3.17 3.33
CA ARG A 121 -12.39 -3.86 2.44
C ARG A 121 -12.51 -5.36 2.74
N SER A 122 -11.45 -5.98 3.26
CA SER A 122 -11.42 -7.42 3.61
C SER A 122 -11.91 -7.73 5.02
N LEU A 123 -12.21 -6.72 5.84
CA LEU A 123 -12.77 -6.95 7.18
C LEU A 123 -14.16 -7.56 7.08
N GLY A 124 -14.42 -8.61 7.88
CA GLY A 124 -15.70 -9.31 7.89
C GLY A 124 -16.90 -8.39 8.12
N ILE A 125 -16.76 -7.39 9.01
CA ILE A 125 -17.82 -6.40 9.26
C ILE A 125 -18.10 -5.54 8.01
N VAL A 126 -17.09 -5.12 7.27
CA VAL A 126 -17.22 -4.32 6.04
C VAL A 126 -17.88 -5.14 4.94
N GLN A 127 -17.47 -6.40 4.78
CA GLN A 127 -18.07 -7.33 3.83
C GLN A 127 -19.53 -7.61 4.15
N THR A 128 -19.84 -7.80 5.45
CA THR A 128 -21.21 -8.05 5.92
C THR A 128 -22.10 -6.83 5.69
N ALA A 129 -21.65 -5.63 6.05
CA ALA A 129 -22.38 -4.38 5.79
C ALA A 129 -22.69 -4.21 4.30
N LYS A 130 -21.70 -4.41 3.42
CA LYS A 130 -21.91 -4.37 1.97
C LYS A 130 -22.96 -5.37 1.51
N LYS A 131 -22.91 -6.62 2.03
CA LYS A 131 -23.86 -7.67 1.67
C LYS A 131 -25.29 -7.34 2.12
N ILE A 132 -25.45 -6.77 3.32
CA ILE A 132 -26.75 -6.34 3.84
C ILE A 132 -27.35 -5.27 2.93
N LEU A 133 -26.58 -4.21 2.63
CA LEU A 133 -27.04 -3.11 1.77
C LEU A 133 -27.32 -3.56 0.33
N SER A 134 -26.43 -4.38 -0.25
CA SER A 134 -26.62 -4.84 -1.63
C SER A 134 -27.86 -5.72 -1.84
N LYS A 135 -28.36 -6.34 -0.76
CA LYS A 135 -29.58 -7.15 -0.75
C LYS A 135 -30.81 -6.40 -0.24
N ASN A 136 -30.65 -5.15 0.13
CA ASN A 136 -31.70 -4.31 0.74
C ASN A 136 -32.46 -5.01 1.89
N LEU A 137 -31.70 -5.68 2.79
CA LEU A 137 -32.31 -6.53 3.81
C LEU A 137 -33.12 -5.75 4.87
N PHE A 138 -32.79 -4.48 5.08
CA PHE A 138 -33.42 -3.61 6.07
C PHE A 138 -34.01 -2.32 5.47
N GLY A 139 -34.22 -2.28 4.15
CA GLY A 139 -34.67 -1.09 3.44
C GLY A 139 -33.54 -0.16 3.04
N ASP A 140 -33.92 1.06 2.65
CA ASP A 140 -32.97 2.05 2.11
C ASP A 140 -32.08 2.63 3.22
N LEU A 141 -30.83 2.87 2.87
CA LEU A 141 -29.88 3.52 3.76
C LEU A 141 -30.16 5.02 3.82
N ASN A 142 -30.41 5.54 5.03
CA ASN A 142 -30.58 6.97 5.25
C ASN A 142 -29.22 7.64 5.53
N ASP A 143 -28.43 7.08 6.46
CA ASP A 143 -27.18 7.66 6.92
C ASP A 143 -26.11 6.60 7.09
N LEU A 144 -24.86 6.95 6.80
CA LEU A 144 -23.67 6.18 7.17
C LEU A 144 -22.75 7.07 8.01
N ILE A 145 -22.64 6.76 9.29
CA ILE A 145 -21.77 7.45 10.23
C ILE A 145 -20.58 6.55 10.54
N ILE A 146 -19.37 7.06 10.38
CA ILE A 146 -18.13 6.39 10.75
C ILE A 146 -17.38 7.25 11.74
N GLU A 147 -17.30 6.80 12.98
CA GLU A 147 -16.51 7.45 14.03
C GLU A 147 -15.27 6.62 14.32
N PHE A 148 -14.12 7.25 14.30
CA PHE A 148 -12.85 6.61 14.60
C PHE A 148 -11.96 7.53 15.42
N GLY A 149 -11.41 7.01 16.50
CA GLY A 149 -10.43 7.69 17.34
C GLY A 149 -9.43 6.70 17.93
N ASP A 150 -8.21 7.15 18.15
CA ASP A 150 -7.16 6.40 18.86
C ASP A 150 -6.36 7.37 19.74
N VAL A 151 -6.16 7.00 20.99
CA VAL A 151 -5.44 7.82 21.98
C VAL A 151 -3.94 7.52 22.04
N HIS A 152 -3.47 6.49 21.33
CA HIS A 152 -2.08 6.00 21.43
C HIS A 152 -1.21 6.31 20.21
N TYR A 153 -1.55 7.33 19.43
CA TYR A 153 -0.73 7.74 18.29
C TYR A 153 0.50 8.52 18.75
N ASN A 154 1.61 7.81 18.92
CA ASN A 154 2.92 8.43 19.07
C ASN A 154 3.57 8.56 17.67
N TYR A 155 3.63 9.78 17.16
CA TYR A 155 4.13 10.07 15.80
C TYR A 155 5.58 10.58 15.83
N ASP A 156 6.52 9.82 16.35
CA ASP A 156 7.95 10.12 16.21
C ASP A 156 8.49 9.72 14.83
N ASN A 157 7.79 10.15 13.75
CA ASN A 157 8.18 9.81 12.38
C ASN A 157 7.69 10.89 11.39
N PHE A 158 7.83 10.63 10.09
CA PHE A 158 7.43 11.56 9.03
C PHE A 158 5.98 12.08 9.12
N ARG A 159 5.09 11.40 9.85
CA ARG A 159 3.70 11.83 10.06
C ARG A 159 3.58 13.08 10.94
N SER A 160 4.58 13.34 11.79
CA SER A 160 4.69 14.58 12.59
C SER A 160 5.26 15.75 11.79
N ASP A 161 5.89 15.49 10.65
CA ASP A 161 6.44 16.50 9.76
C ASP A 161 5.36 17.00 8.80
N LYS A 162 4.87 18.23 9.00
CA LYS A 162 3.81 18.84 8.15
C LYS A 162 4.13 18.83 6.65
N SER A 163 5.41 18.91 6.28
CA SER A 163 5.83 18.88 4.87
C SER A 163 5.72 17.49 4.23
N LYS A 164 5.68 16.44 5.05
CA LYS A 164 5.63 15.03 4.63
C LYS A 164 4.32 14.33 4.96
N ALA A 165 3.57 14.84 5.95
CA ALA A 165 2.37 14.20 6.48
C ALA A 165 1.11 14.28 5.57
N GLY A 166 1.18 14.98 4.44
CA GLY A 166 0.09 15.12 3.48
C GLY A 166 -1.13 15.87 4.04
N GLY A 167 -2.03 15.20 4.75
CA GLY A 167 -3.25 15.77 5.32
C GLY A 167 -3.54 15.29 6.74
N GLY A 168 -2.49 14.87 7.47
CA GLY A 168 -2.61 14.42 8.85
C GLY A 168 -3.44 13.14 9.00
N ILE A 169 -4.14 13.01 10.13
CA ILE A 169 -4.90 11.80 10.47
C ILE A 169 -6.01 11.48 9.45
N PHE A 170 -6.63 12.50 8.89
CA PHE A 170 -7.67 12.33 7.89
C PHE A 170 -7.12 11.68 6.61
N PHE A 171 -5.94 12.12 6.16
CA PHE A 171 -5.26 11.56 5.00
C PHE A 171 -4.73 10.14 5.28
N GLU A 172 -4.11 9.94 6.43
CA GLU A 172 -3.47 8.67 6.80
C GLU A 172 -4.48 7.57 7.15
N THR A 173 -5.37 7.84 8.10
CA THR A 173 -6.35 6.85 8.61
C THR A 173 -7.73 7.05 8.00
N GLY A 174 -8.15 8.29 7.80
CA GLY A 174 -9.44 8.63 7.20
C GLY A 174 -9.60 8.07 5.79
N SER A 175 -8.51 8.01 5.00
CA SER A 175 -8.53 7.39 3.67
C SER A 175 -9.03 5.94 3.67
N HIS A 176 -8.72 5.16 4.71
CA HIS A 176 -9.23 3.80 4.86
C HIS A 176 -10.75 3.75 5.08
N TRP A 177 -11.28 4.69 5.85
CA TRP A 177 -12.70 4.72 6.17
C TRP A 177 -13.53 5.29 5.04
N ILE A 178 -13.00 6.30 4.33
CA ILE A 178 -13.60 6.80 3.10
C ILE A 178 -13.67 5.69 2.06
N ASP A 179 -12.56 4.96 1.86
CA ASP A 179 -12.52 3.83 0.95
C ASP A 179 -13.51 2.72 1.34
N ALA A 180 -13.61 2.40 2.63
CA ALA A 180 -14.57 1.43 3.14
C ALA A 180 -16.03 1.89 2.92
N ALA A 181 -16.33 3.17 3.13
CA ALA A 181 -17.65 3.74 2.86
C ALA A 181 -18.02 3.62 1.37
N ILE A 182 -17.11 4.05 0.48
CA ILE A 182 -17.29 3.92 -0.98
C ILE A 182 -17.56 2.46 -1.36
N TYR A 183 -16.79 1.54 -0.78
CA TYR A 183 -16.91 0.12 -1.05
C TYR A 183 -18.24 -0.47 -0.54
N ILE A 184 -18.68 -0.12 0.67
CA ILE A 184 -19.95 -0.56 1.27
C ILE A 184 -21.13 -0.05 0.44
N LEU A 185 -21.11 1.24 0.09
CA LEU A 185 -22.16 1.91 -0.67
C LEU A 185 -22.17 1.55 -2.15
N ASN A 186 -21.15 0.86 -2.65
CA ASN A 186 -20.93 0.60 -4.08
C ASN A 186 -20.99 1.93 -4.91
N ALA A 187 -20.51 3.03 -4.32
CA ALA A 187 -20.59 4.34 -4.91
C ALA A 187 -19.65 4.45 -6.12
N LYS A 188 -20.19 4.88 -7.26
CA LYS A 188 -19.42 5.11 -8.51
C LYS A 188 -18.94 6.56 -8.63
N LYS A 189 -19.56 7.47 -7.87
CA LYS A 189 -19.21 8.89 -7.77
C LYS A 189 -19.46 9.34 -6.34
N ILE A 190 -18.66 10.24 -5.86
CA ILE A 190 -18.81 10.96 -4.58
C ILE A 190 -19.04 12.42 -4.91
#